data_b6d1033cb023842fcd060a3811b00625
#
_entry.id   b6d1033cb023842fcd060a3811b00625
#
_cell.length_a   1.000
_cell.length_b   1.000
_cell.length_c   1.000
_cell.angle_alpha   90.00
_cell.angle_beta   90.00
_cell.angle_gamma   90.00
#
_symmetry.space_group_name_H-M   'P 1'
#
loop_
_entity.id
_entity.type
_entity.pdbx_description
1 polymer ?
#
loop_
_entity_poly.entity_id
_entity_poly.type
_entity_poly.pdbx_seq_one_letter_code
_entity_poly.pdbx_strand_id
1 'polypeptide(L)'
;MITPGKHDITIYQGATFELQLQYKDASGVPVNMSGYTVASKLYDRLGSTKLADFAVTYVNQASGIFKIRLEASGTSGITEQGQYDVLVTEPDNSAYYLVEGNAFINLGLSFK
;
A
#
# COMPACT_ATOMS: atom_id res chain seq x y z
N MET A 1 17.73 -7.79 9.67
CA MET A 1 17.18 -6.79 8.74
C MET A 1 15.91 -7.32 8.09
N ILE A 2 14.86 -6.51 8.05
CA ILE A 2 13.60 -6.89 7.41
C ILE A 2 13.69 -6.53 5.93
N THR A 3 13.53 -7.54 5.07
CA THR A 3 13.49 -7.33 3.62
C THR A 3 12.03 -7.26 3.19
N PRO A 4 11.63 -6.26 2.38
CA PRO A 4 10.23 -6.15 1.97
C PRO A 4 9.81 -7.33 1.10
N GLY A 5 8.56 -7.76 1.28
CA GLY A 5 7.94 -8.72 0.38
C GLY A 5 7.65 -8.07 -0.96
N LYS A 6 7.62 -8.88 -2.01
CA LYS A 6 7.28 -8.42 -3.36
C LYS A 6 5.84 -8.80 -3.67
N HIS A 7 5.04 -7.82 -4.04
CA HIS A 7 3.64 -8.05 -4.40
C HIS A 7 3.19 -6.99 -5.40
N ASP A 8 2.92 -7.40 -6.61
CA ASP A 8 2.43 -6.49 -7.64
C ASP A 8 0.92 -6.31 -7.48
N ILE A 9 0.44 -5.12 -7.77
CA ILE A 9 -0.99 -4.80 -7.70
C ILE A 9 -1.49 -4.32 -9.05
N THR A 10 -2.80 -4.46 -9.24
CA THR A 10 -3.48 -3.92 -10.42
C THR A 10 -4.55 -2.94 -9.95
N ILE A 11 -4.50 -1.73 -10.47
CA ILE A 11 -5.46 -0.67 -10.17
C ILE A 11 -6.29 -0.44 -11.43
N TYR A 12 -7.62 -0.52 -11.26
CA TYR A 12 -8.54 -0.24 -12.36
C TYR A 12 -8.94 1.23 -12.30
N GLN A 13 -8.64 1.98 -13.36
CA GLN A 13 -8.94 3.40 -13.43
C GLN A 13 -10.45 3.64 -13.26
N GLY A 14 -10.81 4.55 -12.36
CA GLY A 14 -12.20 4.86 -12.07
C GLY A 14 -12.87 3.94 -11.06
N ALA A 15 -12.16 2.93 -10.55
CA ALA A 15 -12.68 2.01 -9.55
C ALA A 15 -11.95 2.17 -8.23
N THR A 16 -12.61 1.85 -7.13
CA THR A 16 -11.98 1.84 -5.80
C THR A 16 -11.00 0.68 -5.72
N PHE A 17 -9.81 0.94 -5.23
CA PHE A 17 -8.78 -0.07 -4.98
C PHE A 17 -8.62 -0.29 -3.48
N GLU A 18 -8.59 -1.55 -3.04
CA GLU A 18 -8.27 -1.91 -1.66
C GLU A 18 -7.37 -3.13 -1.63
N LEU A 19 -6.41 -3.14 -0.69
CA LEU A 19 -5.55 -4.29 -0.42
C LEU A 19 -5.42 -4.45 1.09
N GLN A 20 -5.80 -5.62 1.61
CA GLN A 20 -5.67 -5.93 3.03
C GLN A 20 -4.36 -6.65 3.27
N LEU A 21 -3.65 -6.23 4.31
CA LEU A 21 -2.34 -6.77 4.68
C LEU A 21 -2.33 -7.14 6.16
N GLN A 22 -1.49 -8.11 6.51
CA GLN A 22 -1.25 -8.45 7.91
C GLN A 22 0.25 -8.41 8.19
N TYR A 23 0.65 -7.68 9.24
CA TYR A 23 2.03 -7.61 9.65
C TYR A 23 2.32 -8.72 10.66
N LYS A 24 3.27 -9.56 10.31
CA LYS A 24 3.72 -10.67 11.15
C LYS A 24 5.22 -10.59 11.36
N ASP A 25 5.68 -11.11 12.51
CA ASP A 25 7.11 -11.20 12.79
C ASP A 25 7.74 -12.37 12.01
N ALA A 26 9.04 -12.55 12.20
CA ALA A 26 9.79 -13.60 11.51
C ALA A 26 9.29 -15.02 11.86
N SER A 27 8.62 -15.18 12.98
CA SER A 27 8.06 -16.47 13.41
C SER A 27 6.63 -16.69 12.91
N GLY A 28 6.07 -15.72 12.16
CA GLY A 28 4.72 -15.79 11.64
C GLY A 28 3.65 -15.39 12.64
N VAL A 29 4.04 -14.79 13.75
CA VAL A 29 3.09 -14.33 14.78
C VAL A 29 2.63 -12.91 14.44
N PRO A 30 1.31 -12.64 14.45
CA PRO A 30 0.81 -11.29 14.19
C PRO A 30 1.35 -10.28 15.17
N VAL A 31 1.68 -9.09 14.67
CA VAL A 31 2.25 -8.00 15.48
C VAL A 31 1.14 -7.05 15.89
N ASN A 32 1.08 -6.71 17.17
CA ASN A 32 0.18 -5.66 17.65
C ASN A 32 0.74 -4.31 17.20
N MET A 33 0.01 -3.61 16.34
CA MET A 33 0.45 -2.36 15.73
C MET A 33 0.02 -1.12 16.49
N SER A 34 -0.29 -1.24 17.77
CA SER A 34 -0.60 -0.10 18.62
C SER A 34 0.63 0.83 18.69
N GLY A 35 0.42 2.10 18.33
CA GLY A 35 1.52 3.06 18.29
C GLY A 35 2.36 3.03 17.02
N TYR A 36 2.04 2.16 16.08
CA TYR A 36 2.72 2.08 14.79
C TYR A 36 2.09 3.07 13.80
N THR A 37 2.91 3.54 12.87
CA THR A 37 2.45 4.38 11.76
C THR A 37 2.71 3.65 10.45
N VAL A 38 1.74 3.68 9.57
CA VAL A 38 1.86 3.05 8.24
C VAL A 38 1.67 4.13 7.18
N ALA A 39 2.58 4.17 6.22
CA ALA A 39 2.49 5.06 5.06
C ALA A 39 2.65 4.24 3.78
N SER A 40 1.85 4.56 2.78
CA SER A 40 1.91 3.88 1.50
C SER A 40 1.64 4.88 0.39
N LYS A 41 2.49 4.87 -0.63
CA LYS A 41 2.41 5.83 -1.73
C LYS A 41 2.62 5.14 -3.06
N LEU A 42 2.00 5.68 -4.08
CA LEU A 42 2.14 5.24 -5.46
C LEU A 42 2.94 6.29 -6.22
N TYR A 43 4.04 5.86 -6.82
CA TYR A 43 4.91 6.70 -7.64
C TYR A 43 4.97 6.18 -9.06
N ASP A 44 5.44 7.02 -9.98
CA ASP A 44 5.70 6.57 -11.33
C ASP A 44 6.87 5.56 -11.35
N ARG A 45 7.16 4.98 -12.52
CA ARG A 45 8.21 3.96 -12.62
C ARG A 45 9.59 4.45 -12.26
N LEU A 46 9.85 5.75 -12.44
CA LEU A 46 11.13 6.35 -12.12
C LEU A 46 11.26 6.72 -10.64
N GLY A 47 10.15 6.68 -9.90
CA GLY A 47 10.14 7.07 -8.49
C GLY A 47 10.29 8.58 -8.27
N SER A 48 10.05 9.39 -9.30
CA SER A 48 10.25 10.83 -9.23
C SER A 48 8.96 11.62 -9.03
N THR A 49 7.81 11.09 -9.50
CA THR A 49 6.53 11.78 -9.40
C THR A 49 5.55 10.94 -8.61
N LYS A 50 5.02 11.50 -7.53
CA LYS A 50 3.99 10.84 -6.74
C LYS A 50 2.66 10.88 -7.49
N LEU A 51 2.07 9.71 -7.71
CA LEU A 51 0.78 9.58 -8.38
C LEU A 51 -0.38 9.60 -7.40
N ALA A 52 -0.21 9.02 -6.21
CA ALA A 52 -1.27 8.99 -5.20
C ALA A 52 -0.71 8.61 -3.83
N ASP A 53 -1.47 8.97 -2.77
CA ASP A 53 -1.27 8.46 -1.42
C ASP A 53 -2.37 7.44 -1.13
N PHE A 54 -1.99 6.26 -0.64
CA PHE A 54 -2.98 5.30 -0.16
C PHE A 54 -3.46 5.70 1.22
N ALA A 55 -4.77 5.64 1.43
CA ALA A 55 -5.34 5.79 2.77
C ALA A 55 -5.15 4.48 3.53
N VAL A 56 -4.67 4.57 4.77
CA VAL A 56 -4.43 3.41 5.61
C VAL A 56 -5.49 3.34 6.68
N THR A 57 -6.14 2.17 6.82
CA THR A 57 -7.16 1.91 7.83
C THR A 57 -6.85 0.61 8.52
N TYR A 58 -6.88 0.60 9.87
CA TYR A 58 -6.70 -0.62 10.61
C TYR A 58 -8.00 -1.42 10.64
N VAL A 59 -7.94 -2.67 10.23
CA VAL A 59 -9.06 -3.60 10.33
C VAL A 59 -9.06 -4.25 11.72
N ASN A 60 -7.88 -4.71 12.16
CA ASN A 60 -7.67 -5.23 13.50
C ASN A 60 -6.23 -4.91 13.91
N GLN A 61 -6.06 -3.77 14.55
CA GLN A 61 -4.73 -3.26 14.89
C GLN A 61 -3.97 -4.21 15.81
N ALA A 62 -4.65 -4.84 16.76
CA ALA A 62 -4.01 -5.77 17.70
C ALA A 62 -3.48 -7.02 17.01
N SER A 63 -4.05 -7.40 15.87
CA SER A 63 -3.61 -8.54 15.08
C SER A 63 -2.77 -8.13 13.87
N GLY A 64 -2.41 -6.86 13.75
CA GLY A 64 -1.59 -6.37 12.67
C GLY A 64 -2.28 -6.33 11.31
N ILE A 65 -3.61 -6.30 11.28
CA ILE A 65 -4.38 -6.30 10.04
C ILE A 65 -4.79 -4.88 9.69
N PHE A 66 -4.38 -4.43 8.51
CA PHE A 66 -4.73 -3.11 8.01
C PHE A 66 -4.95 -3.20 6.50
N LYS A 67 -5.52 -2.15 5.93
CA LYS A 67 -5.70 -2.09 4.48
C LYS A 67 -5.26 -0.74 3.94
N ILE A 68 -4.79 -0.76 2.69
CA ILE A 68 -4.51 0.44 1.91
C ILE A 68 -5.60 0.60 0.87
N ARG A 69 -6.01 1.84 0.63
CA ARG A 69 -7.17 2.12 -0.22
C ARG A 69 -6.97 3.38 -1.05
N LEU A 70 -7.45 3.32 -2.29
CA LEU A 70 -7.61 4.50 -3.15
C LEU A 70 -9.07 4.59 -3.55
N GLU A 71 -9.66 5.79 -3.37
CA GLU A 71 -11.02 6.05 -3.82
C GLU A 71 -11.10 6.06 -5.35
N ALA A 72 -12.29 5.81 -5.88
CA ALA A 72 -12.51 5.84 -7.33
C ALA A 72 -12.07 7.18 -7.95
N SER A 73 -12.32 8.28 -7.24
CA SER A 73 -11.87 9.61 -7.69
C SER A 73 -10.35 9.73 -7.72
N GLY A 74 -9.65 9.01 -6.83
CA GLY A 74 -8.20 9.00 -6.79
C GLY A 74 -7.57 8.17 -7.88
N THR A 75 -8.23 7.08 -8.31
CA THR A 75 -7.71 6.23 -9.39
C THR A 75 -8.02 6.78 -10.78
N SER A 76 -9.04 7.61 -10.90
CA SER A 76 -9.50 8.13 -12.20
C SER A 76 -8.46 8.95 -12.93
N GLY A 77 -7.56 9.61 -12.19
CA GLY A 77 -6.50 10.43 -12.77
C GLY A 77 -5.21 9.68 -13.04
N ILE A 78 -5.12 8.40 -12.69
CA ILE A 78 -3.89 7.62 -12.86
C ILE A 78 -3.91 6.99 -14.24
N THR A 79 -2.99 7.42 -15.10
CA THR A 79 -2.97 6.98 -16.50
C THR A 79 -1.72 6.21 -16.87
N GLU A 80 -0.76 6.06 -15.94
CA GLU A 80 0.50 5.40 -16.23
C GLU A 80 0.83 4.34 -15.20
N GLN A 81 1.68 3.41 -15.61
CA GLN A 81 2.17 2.36 -14.72
C GLN A 81 3.09 2.96 -13.67
N GLY A 82 3.14 2.34 -12.50
CA GLY A 82 3.95 2.85 -11.42
C GLY A 82 4.49 1.78 -10.50
N GLN A 83 4.94 2.22 -9.34
CA GLN A 83 5.41 1.36 -8.27
C GLN A 83 4.90 1.88 -6.94
N TYR A 84 4.79 0.98 -5.96
CA TYR A 84 4.30 1.34 -4.63
C TYR A 84 5.12 0.62 -3.57
N ASP A 85 5.02 1.12 -2.34
CA ASP A 85 5.53 0.43 -1.18
C ASP A 85 4.65 0.70 0.03
N VAL A 86 4.91 -0.05 1.11
CA VAL A 86 4.25 0.14 2.40
C VAL A 86 5.34 0.26 3.45
N LEU A 87 5.44 1.43 4.06
CA LEU A 87 6.41 1.72 5.10
C LEU A 87 5.76 1.66 6.47
N VAL A 88 6.28 0.81 7.35
CA VAL A 88 5.80 0.66 8.72
C VAL A 88 6.82 1.29 9.66
N THR A 89 6.38 2.20 10.51
CA THR A 89 7.23 2.85 11.52
C THR A 89 6.80 2.43 12.90
N GLU A 90 7.73 1.89 13.66
CA GLU A 90 7.50 1.44 15.04
C GLU A 90 7.49 2.63 16.01
N PRO A 91 6.96 2.45 17.24
CA PRO A 91 6.94 3.52 18.24
C PRO A 91 8.32 4.08 18.60
N ASP A 92 9.39 3.28 18.42
CA ASP A 92 10.77 3.72 18.68
C ASP A 92 11.41 4.44 17.46
N ASN A 93 10.62 4.73 16.44
CA ASN A 93 11.04 5.35 15.17
C ASN A 93 11.83 4.45 14.23
N SER A 94 11.97 3.16 14.55
CA SER A 94 12.51 2.20 13.59
C SER A 94 11.49 2.01 12.45
N ALA A 95 11.95 2.03 11.21
CA ALA A 95 11.07 1.97 10.05
C ALA A 95 11.51 0.88 9.09
N TYR A 96 10.55 0.15 8.55
CA TYR A 96 10.80 -0.95 7.63
C TYR A 96 9.78 -0.95 6.50
N TYR A 97 10.25 -1.24 5.29
CA TYR A 97 9.33 -1.48 4.17
C TYR A 97 8.79 -2.90 4.28
N LEU A 98 7.48 -3.01 4.44
CA LEU A 98 6.82 -4.31 4.60
C LEU A 98 6.61 -5.00 3.25
N VAL A 99 6.20 -4.22 2.25
CA VAL A 99 5.85 -4.71 0.91
C VAL A 99 6.23 -3.64 -0.10
N GLU A 100 6.67 -4.09 -1.27
CA GLU A 100 6.88 -3.22 -2.43
C GLU A 100 6.53 -4.00 -3.70
N GLY A 101 6.26 -3.28 -4.78
CA GLY A 101 5.96 -3.93 -6.05
C GLY A 101 5.59 -2.94 -7.12
N ASN A 102 5.23 -3.49 -8.29
CA ASN A 102 4.74 -2.71 -9.40
C ASN A 102 3.24 -2.50 -9.27
N ALA A 103 2.78 -1.34 -9.71
CA ALA A 103 1.36 -1.02 -9.78
C ALA A 103 0.98 -0.95 -11.27
N PHE A 104 0.22 -1.93 -11.72
CA PHE A 104 -0.26 -1.97 -13.09
C PHE A 104 -1.60 -1.25 -13.16
N ILE A 105 -1.77 -0.39 -14.16
CA ILE A 105 -2.98 0.40 -14.32
C ILE A 105 -3.76 -0.15 -15.49
N ASN A 106 -5.00 -0.56 -15.22
CA ASN A 106 -5.94 -1.01 -16.24
C ASN A 106 -6.91 0.14 -16.55
N LEU A 107 -6.96 0.57 -17.80
CA LEU A 107 -7.85 1.62 -18.22
C LEU A 107 -9.24 1.05 -18.38
N GLY A 108 -10.12 1.31 -17.41
CA GLY A 108 -11.46 0.76 -17.42
C GLY A 108 -12.32 1.31 -18.55
N LEU A 109 -13.13 0.45 -19.15
CA LEU A 109 -14.00 0.85 -20.26
C LEU A 109 -15.22 1.62 -19.78
N SER A 110 -15.83 1.19 -18.68
CA SER A 110 -17.05 1.81 -18.16
C SER A 110 -16.82 3.18 -17.55
N PHE A 111 -15.59 3.48 -17.21
CA PHE A 111 -15.21 4.78 -16.67
C PHE A 111 -15.18 5.88 -17.73
N LYS A 112 -14.88 5.52 -18.97
CA LYS A 112 -14.73 6.46 -20.10
C LYS A 112 -16.05 7.03 -20.57
#